data_9918aba925847f9bea4c3db21413dee6
#
_entry.id   9918aba925847f9bea4c3db21413dee6
#
_cell.length_a   1.000
_cell.length_b   1.000
_cell.length_c   1.000
_cell.angle_alpha   90.00
_cell.angle_beta   90.00
_cell.angle_gamma   90.00
#
_symmetry.space_group_name_H-M   'P 1'
#
loop_
_entity.id
_entity.type
_entity.pdbx_description
1 polymer ?
#
loop_
_entity_poly.entity_id
_entity_poly.type
_entity_poly.pdbx_seq_one_letter_code
_entity_poly.pdbx_strand_id
1 'polypeptide(L)'
;ESSDILQRIRELAIQSASDVMNAEERSYLNAEVIQMLAELDRVTRDTTFNEIAVLDGSFADRRFQIGTHEREFAQLSVSSMRIDALGAFKAVSDSTDTTGINSNLALNAYAVADTTETNLIQAETFTVHGILGSSTVTAAAGSTVRDIATSVNAIFDSTGVSAIASSQLKIEAKSLDSSLNGQNSVSFSIQGKNGTSTSISANITLNSSKGSSVLSNLRDSVNNYTTTTGITATLSSDNSSIILVQNEGYDIKLGDVNFASDTVSTGAQRVLLVTSLDNDEGVAGATVSLGDTNVTVTDADSLVSSASGTASTAMTLNGTLASTADDNGLVTTFDASSNGTTAITKDGALASSTTLNSLITITHASDTDSTYTIVGTDIYGNAQTEDIAVTTTNITSGLKVFQTVTSITPSGNGPSNVIIGVAATVTNKSALVTITSGASDESDKTFTVVGTDMDGAALTETITGPTALGTVTGRQIFKTIHSITPTASTTGAITVGTKAADSVIVTGQLEMVSSNSFTVIGEDGKGLFEL
;
A
#
# COMPACT_ATOMS: atom_id res chain seq x y z
N GLU A 1 -17.76 20.14 37.75
CA GLU A 1 -18.15 18.77 37.37
C GLU A 1 -17.66 18.42 35.95
N SER A 2 -18.04 19.15 34.89
CA SER A 2 -17.54 18.87 33.52
C SER A 2 -16.01 18.99 33.43
N SER A 3 -15.39 19.97 34.08
CA SER A 3 -13.95 20.13 34.13
C SER A 3 -13.27 18.96 34.88
N ASP A 4 -13.89 18.47 35.94
CA ASP A 4 -13.35 17.34 36.73
C ASP A 4 -13.40 16.03 35.91
N ILE A 5 -14.50 15.84 35.16
CA ILE A 5 -14.64 14.69 34.25
C ILE A 5 -13.55 14.74 33.17
N LEU A 6 -13.36 15.89 32.52
CA LEU A 6 -12.31 16.04 31.49
C LEU A 6 -10.90 15.85 32.04
N GLN A 7 -10.62 16.34 33.25
CA GLN A 7 -9.34 16.07 33.92
C GLN A 7 -9.13 14.58 34.20
N ARG A 8 -10.17 13.88 34.65
CA ARG A 8 -10.10 12.45 34.91
C ARG A 8 -9.90 11.65 33.61
N ILE A 9 -10.59 12.02 32.52
CA ILE A 9 -10.35 11.43 31.19
C ILE A 9 -8.88 11.62 30.76
N ARG A 10 -8.32 12.81 30.98
CA ARG A 10 -6.91 13.09 30.70
C ARG A 10 -5.96 12.21 31.51
N GLU A 11 -6.24 12.00 32.81
CA GLU A 11 -5.45 11.12 33.66
C GLU A 11 -5.48 9.68 33.15
N LEU A 12 -6.66 9.17 32.77
CA LEU A 12 -6.80 7.82 32.22
C LEU A 12 -6.08 7.68 30.88
N ALA A 13 -6.12 8.71 30.03
CA ALA A 13 -5.38 8.73 28.77
C ALA A 13 -3.86 8.66 29.00
N ILE A 14 -3.32 9.45 29.95
CA ILE A 14 -1.90 9.40 30.34
C ILE A 14 -1.53 8.02 30.91
N GLN A 15 -2.40 7.44 31.72
CA GLN A 15 -2.19 6.10 32.27
C GLN A 15 -2.18 5.04 31.18
N SER A 16 -3.11 5.10 30.22
CA SER A 16 -3.20 4.20 29.07
C SER A 16 -1.98 4.31 28.15
N ALA A 17 -1.35 5.47 28.07
CA ALA A 17 -0.14 5.70 27.27
C ALA A 17 1.13 5.05 27.86
N SER A 18 1.06 4.49 29.06
CA SER A 18 2.21 3.82 29.70
C SER A 18 2.49 2.47 29.02
N ASP A 19 3.75 2.21 28.67
CA ASP A 19 4.20 0.96 28.03
C ASP A 19 4.05 -0.29 28.92
N VAL A 20 3.83 -0.13 30.23
CA VAL A 20 3.61 -1.24 31.15
C VAL A 20 2.17 -1.78 31.13
N MET A 21 1.25 -1.07 30.45
CA MET A 21 -0.15 -1.46 30.33
C MET A 21 -0.34 -2.48 29.20
N ASN A 22 -0.99 -3.61 29.53
CA ASN A 22 -1.41 -4.59 28.53
C ASN A 22 -2.72 -4.18 27.82
N ALA A 23 -3.09 -4.91 26.76
CA ALA A 23 -4.29 -4.59 25.96
C ALA A 23 -5.59 -4.72 26.75
N GLU A 24 -5.68 -5.66 27.71
CA GLU A 24 -6.85 -5.86 28.55
C GLU A 24 -7.02 -4.70 29.54
N GLU A 25 -5.94 -4.26 30.17
CA GLU A 25 -5.94 -3.10 31.07
C GLU A 25 -6.33 -1.81 30.33
N ARG A 26 -5.81 -1.59 29.11
CA ARG A 26 -6.23 -0.46 28.27
C ARG A 26 -7.72 -0.53 27.92
N SER A 27 -8.27 -1.72 27.69
CA SER A 27 -9.70 -1.92 27.46
C SER A 27 -10.55 -1.51 28.66
N TYR A 28 -10.10 -1.82 29.89
CA TYR A 28 -10.79 -1.39 31.12
C TYR A 28 -10.77 0.13 31.28
N LEU A 29 -9.60 0.77 31.03
CA LEU A 29 -9.51 2.23 31.05
C LEU A 29 -10.41 2.88 30.00
N ASN A 30 -10.48 2.32 28.80
CA ASN A 30 -11.37 2.80 27.75
C ASN A 30 -12.85 2.67 28.15
N ALA A 31 -13.24 1.58 28.82
CA ALA A 31 -14.60 1.43 29.30
C ALA A 31 -14.97 2.50 30.35
N GLU A 32 -14.01 2.87 31.25
CA GLU A 32 -14.19 3.96 32.21
C GLU A 32 -14.34 5.31 31.49
N VAL A 33 -13.52 5.58 30.44
CA VAL A 33 -13.62 6.80 29.63
C VAL A 33 -14.99 6.91 28.95
N ILE A 34 -15.50 5.82 28.38
CA ILE A 34 -16.83 5.79 27.74
C ILE A 34 -17.94 6.16 28.75
N GLN A 35 -17.87 5.66 29.97
CA GLN A 35 -18.84 6.02 31.03
C GLN A 35 -18.75 7.49 31.41
N MET A 36 -17.54 8.05 31.48
CA MET A 36 -17.34 9.47 31.79
C MET A 36 -17.82 10.37 30.65
N LEU A 37 -17.62 9.98 29.40
CA LEU A 37 -18.18 10.70 28.25
C LEU A 37 -19.71 10.70 28.27
N ALA A 38 -20.33 9.58 28.60
CA ALA A 38 -21.78 9.50 28.74
C ALA A 38 -22.29 10.42 29.87
N GLU A 39 -21.57 10.50 31.00
CA GLU A 39 -21.93 11.39 32.11
C GLU A 39 -21.72 12.86 31.73
N LEU A 40 -20.64 13.19 31.00
CA LEU A 40 -20.42 14.54 30.47
C LEU A 40 -21.55 14.96 29.53
N ASP A 41 -21.98 14.08 28.63
CA ASP A 41 -23.11 14.35 27.74
C ASP A 41 -24.44 14.54 28.51
N ARG A 42 -24.65 13.76 29.57
CA ARG A 42 -25.80 13.94 30.45
C ARG A 42 -25.78 15.32 31.15
N VAL A 43 -24.63 15.69 31.75
CA VAL A 43 -24.50 16.99 32.43
C VAL A 43 -24.73 18.15 31.47
N THR A 44 -24.24 18.04 30.23
CA THR A 44 -24.41 19.12 29.23
C THR A 44 -25.85 19.27 28.76
N ARG A 45 -26.64 18.18 28.72
CA ARG A 45 -28.06 18.23 28.35
C ARG A 45 -28.97 18.67 29.49
N ASP A 46 -28.68 18.20 30.71
CA ASP A 46 -29.56 18.38 31.88
C ASP A 46 -29.32 19.74 32.57
N THR A 47 -28.18 20.40 32.30
CA THR A 47 -27.87 21.69 32.91
C THR A 47 -28.70 22.81 32.29
N THR A 48 -29.68 23.26 33.03
CA THR A 48 -30.59 24.35 32.61
C THR A 48 -30.53 25.53 33.57
N PHE A 49 -30.72 26.72 33.06
CA PHE A 49 -30.95 27.95 33.81
C PHE A 49 -32.30 28.54 33.39
N ASN A 50 -33.21 28.63 34.31
CA ASN A 50 -34.59 29.11 34.06
C ASN A 50 -35.23 28.33 32.88
N GLU A 51 -35.19 27.01 32.93
CA GLU A 51 -35.71 26.08 31.91
C GLU A 51 -35.01 26.16 30.52
N ILE A 52 -33.97 26.95 30.38
CA ILE A 52 -33.19 27.09 29.16
C ILE A 52 -31.88 26.31 29.32
N ALA A 53 -31.59 25.39 28.39
CA ALA A 53 -30.29 24.71 28.36
C ALA A 53 -29.16 25.73 28.11
N VAL A 54 -28.09 25.61 28.89
CA VAL A 54 -26.98 26.58 28.83
C VAL A 54 -25.66 26.01 28.30
N LEU A 55 -25.52 24.67 28.22
CA LEU A 55 -24.31 23.98 27.81
C LEU A 55 -24.43 23.18 26.50
N ASP A 56 -25.60 23.15 25.90
CA ASP A 56 -25.88 22.39 24.67
C ASP A 56 -25.61 23.18 23.37
N GLY A 57 -25.16 24.45 23.48
CA GLY A 57 -24.92 25.35 22.34
C GLY A 57 -26.16 26.15 21.91
N SER A 58 -27.33 25.89 22.49
CA SER A 58 -28.56 26.69 22.21
C SER A 58 -28.55 28.06 22.87
N PHE A 59 -27.65 28.27 23.85
CA PHE A 59 -27.54 29.54 24.57
C PHE A 59 -26.61 30.49 23.80
N ALA A 60 -27.05 30.91 22.62
CA ALA A 60 -26.31 31.84 21.75
C ALA A 60 -27.07 33.16 21.62
N ASP A 61 -26.33 34.27 21.57
CA ASP A 61 -26.81 35.64 21.31
C ASP A 61 -27.98 36.07 22.26
N ARG A 62 -27.95 35.60 23.51
CA ARG A 62 -28.93 35.99 24.51
C ARG A 62 -28.68 37.42 25.00
N ARG A 63 -29.72 38.24 24.91
CA ARG A 63 -29.66 39.66 25.28
C ARG A 63 -30.17 39.85 26.71
N PHE A 64 -29.36 40.47 27.54
CA PHE A 64 -29.72 40.87 28.89
C PHE A 64 -29.79 42.41 28.93
N GLN A 65 -30.98 42.95 29.24
CA GLN A 65 -31.15 44.40 29.41
C GLN A 65 -30.42 44.83 30.68
N ILE A 66 -29.43 45.74 30.55
CA ILE A 66 -28.59 46.20 31.64
C ILE A 66 -28.86 47.67 32.03
N GLY A 67 -29.64 48.37 31.25
CA GLY A 67 -29.97 49.77 31.47
C GLY A 67 -31.46 50.07 31.24
N THR A 68 -31.86 51.31 31.45
CA THR A 68 -33.25 51.76 31.34
C THR A 68 -33.60 52.28 29.95
N HIS A 69 -32.63 52.42 29.06
CA HIS A 69 -32.85 52.94 27.71
C HIS A 69 -32.86 51.78 26.70
N GLU A 70 -33.51 52.02 25.58
CA GLU A 70 -33.53 51.13 24.45
C GLU A 70 -32.07 50.90 23.92
N ARG A 71 -31.69 49.63 23.66
CA ARG A 71 -30.38 49.20 23.23
C ARG A 71 -29.27 49.11 24.31
N GLU A 72 -29.59 49.31 25.57
CA GLU A 72 -28.67 49.07 26.69
C GLU A 72 -28.75 47.61 27.13
N PHE A 73 -28.19 46.68 26.30
CA PHE A 73 -28.17 45.24 26.60
C PHE A 73 -26.76 44.68 26.49
N ALA A 74 -26.43 43.70 27.29
CA ALA A 74 -25.28 42.81 27.11
C ALA A 74 -25.71 41.55 26.36
N GLN A 75 -24.90 41.10 25.47
CA GLN A 75 -25.10 39.88 24.71
C GLN A 75 -24.18 38.81 25.28
N LEU A 76 -24.74 37.64 25.58
CA LEU A 76 -23.99 36.52 26.12
C LEU A 76 -24.24 35.27 25.26
N SER A 77 -23.16 34.62 24.88
CA SER A 77 -23.18 33.31 24.19
C SER A 77 -22.33 32.33 25.00
N VAL A 78 -22.84 31.12 25.15
CA VAL A 78 -22.09 29.98 25.74
C VAL A 78 -21.91 28.94 24.66
N SER A 79 -20.65 28.58 24.39
CA SER A 79 -20.33 27.52 23.42
C SER A 79 -20.84 26.16 23.91
N SER A 80 -21.18 25.27 22.98
CA SER A 80 -21.56 23.90 23.31
C SER A 80 -20.43 23.17 24.04
N MET A 81 -20.76 22.50 25.11
CA MET A 81 -19.86 21.59 25.84
C MET A 81 -20.24 20.12 25.66
N ARG A 82 -21.08 19.82 24.67
CA ARG A 82 -21.43 18.44 24.30
C ARG A 82 -20.22 17.72 23.73
N ILE A 83 -20.21 16.40 23.88
CA ILE A 83 -19.11 15.56 23.41
C ILE A 83 -18.86 15.67 21.90
N ASP A 84 -19.92 15.90 21.12
CA ASP A 84 -19.87 16.14 19.67
C ASP A 84 -19.31 17.51 19.28
N ALA A 85 -19.26 18.47 20.24
CA ALA A 85 -18.71 19.81 20.05
C ALA A 85 -17.35 20.04 20.74
N LEU A 86 -16.97 19.15 21.66
CA LEU A 86 -15.69 19.20 22.41
C LEU A 86 -14.55 18.47 21.69
N GLY A 87 -14.72 18.10 20.44
CA GLY A 87 -13.69 17.46 19.63
C GLY A 87 -12.71 18.49 19.03
N ALA A 88 -11.65 17.97 18.47
CA ALA A 88 -10.80 18.71 17.54
C ALA A 88 -11.18 18.34 16.10
N PHE A 89 -11.14 19.33 15.21
CA PHE A 89 -11.18 19.06 13.78
C PHE A 89 -9.85 18.46 13.38
N LYS A 90 -9.92 17.36 12.64
CA LYS A 90 -8.77 16.56 12.26
C LYS A 90 -8.75 16.37 10.75
N ALA A 91 -7.60 16.54 10.16
CA ALA A 91 -7.31 16.17 8.80
C ALA A 91 -6.07 15.27 8.79
N VAL A 92 -6.19 14.12 8.15
CA VAL A 92 -5.13 13.11 8.08
C VAL A 92 -4.72 12.91 6.63
N SER A 93 -3.43 12.79 6.35
CA SER A 93 -2.97 12.39 5.03
C SER A 93 -3.30 10.92 4.82
N ASP A 94 -4.23 10.62 3.90
CA ASP A 94 -4.72 9.28 3.64
C ASP A 94 -4.05 8.65 2.41
N SER A 95 -3.93 7.32 2.43
CA SER A 95 -3.38 6.51 1.35
C SER A 95 -4.41 6.09 0.30
N THR A 96 -5.70 6.33 0.53
CA THR A 96 -6.77 5.71 -0.25
C THR A 96 -7.14 6.48 -1.51
N ASP A 97 -6.67 7.72 -1.71
CA ASP A 97 -6.97 8.46 -2.93
C ASP A 97 -6.15 7.95 -4.13
N THR A 98 -6.80 7.11 -4.94
CA THR A 98 -6.30 6.63 -6.22
C THR A 98 -6.59 7.61 -7.37
N THR A 99 -7.25 8.74 -7.12
CA THR A 99 -7.75 9.65 -8.16
C THR A 99 -6.79 10.77 -8.57
N GLY A 100 -5.51 10.68 -8.15
CA GLY A 100 -4.45 11.51 -8.74
C GLY A 100 -4.23 12.86 -8.11
N ILE A 101 -4.67 13.08 -6.88
CA ILE A 101 -4.36 14.28 -6.11
C ILE A 101 -3.44 13.89 -4.97
N ASN A 102 -2.16 14.16 -5.18
CA ASN A 102 -1.11 14.19 -4.15
C ASN A 102 -0.91 12.94 -3.29
N SER A 103 -0.72 11.81 -3.96
CA SER A 103 -0.08 10.62 -3.39
C SER A 103 1.27 10.89 -2.67
N ASN A 104 1.68 12.16 -2.57
CA ASN A 104 2.99 12.55 -2.05
C ASN A 104 3.07 12.54 -0.53
N LEU A 105 1.94 12.72 0.17
CA LEU A 105 1.83 12.63 1.63
C LEU A 105 1.08 11.38 2.09
N ALA A 106 0.71 10.51 1.17
CA ALA A 106 0.01 9.28 1.49
C ALA A 106 0.91 8.30 2.25
N LEU A 107 0.30 7.55 3.16
CA LEU A 107 0.92 6.43 3.86
C LEU A 107 1.33 5.34 2.86
N ASN A 108 2.59 5.29 2.48
CA ASN A 108 3.09 4.36 1.45
C ASN A 108 4.25 3.51 1.97
N ALA A 109 4.17 2.21 1.67
CA ALA A 109 5.33 1.33 1.64
C ALA A 109 5.71 1.09 0.18
N TYR A 110 6.96 1.32 -0.18
CA TYR A 110 7.45 1.08 -1.53
C TYR A 110 8.88 0.58 -1.51
N ALA A 111 9.19 -0.27 -2.47
CA ALA A 111 10.50 -0.86 -2.60
C ALA A 111 11.50 0.11 -3.22
N VAL A 112 12.72 0.05 -2.75
CA VAL A 112 13.86 0.84 -3.24
C VAL A 112 15.08 -0.04 -3.39
N ALA A 113 16.08 0.45 -4.12
CA ALA A 113 17.33 -0.29 -4.31
C ALA A 113 18.19 -0.34 -3.04
N ASP A 114 18.09 0.69 -2.18
CA ASP A 114 18.95 0.86 -1.01
C ASP A 114 18.23 1.79 0.01
N THR A 115 18.53 1.64 1.29
CA THR A 115 18.06 2.51 2.37
C THR A 115 18.58 3.95 2.30
N THR A 116 19.57 4.25 1.47
CA THR A 116 20.07 5.62 1.24
C THR A 116 19.17 6.45 0.32
N GLU A 117 18.25 5.79 -0.41
CA GLU A 117 17.29 6.48 -1.26
C GLU A 117 16.39 7.40 -0.42
N THR A 118 15.95 8.50 -1.02
CA THR A 118 15.00 9.43 -0.41
C THR A 118 13.57 8.95 -0.60
N ASN A 119 12.66 9.41 0.27
CA ASN A 119 11.25 9.16 0.10
C ASN A 119 10.70 9.87 -1.17
N LEU A 120 9.44 9.59 -1.51
CA LEU A 120 8.79 10.04 -2.73
C LEU A 120 8.00 11.33 -2.56
N ILE A 121 8.10 11.99 -1.41
CA ILE A 121 7.46 13.29 -1.19
C ILE A 121 8.07 14.28 -2.19
N GLN A 122 7.21 14.86 -3.01
CA GLN A 122 7.61 15.88 -3.99
C GLN A 122 7.62 17.25 -3.33
N ALA A 123 8.37 18.19 -3.96
CA ALA A 123 8.31 19.58 -3.53
C ALA A 123 6.91 20.14 -3.81
N GLU A 124 6.28 20.65 -2.78
CA GLU A 124 4.93 21.22 -2.85
C GLU A 124 4.76 22.38 -1.88
N THR A 125 3.92 23.35 -2.26
CA THR A 125 3.48 24.43 -1.38
C THR A 125 1.97 24.33 -1.19
N PHE A 126 1.52 24.32 0.05
CA PHE A 126 0.10 24.31 0.39
C PHE A 126 -0.23 25.40 1.40
N THR A 127 -1.48 25.86 1.40
CA THR A 127 -1.97 26.89 2.31
C THR A 127 -2.89 26.30 3.35
N VAL A 128 -2.59 26.57 4.61
CA VAL A 128 -3.43 26.19 5.76
C VAL A 128 -4.30 27.41 6.13
N HIS A 129 -5.62 27.24 6.04
CA HIS A 129 -6.61 28.23 6.42
C HIS A 129 -7.25 27.82 7.74
N GLY A 130 -6.89 28.46 8.82
CA GLY A 130 -7.46 28.22 10.15
C GLY A 130 -8.23 29.41 10.68
N ILE A 131 -8.71 29.33 11.93
CA ILE A 131 -9.55 30.37 12.57
C ILE A 131 -8.79 31.70 12.77
N LEU A 132 -7.48 31.64 12.96
CA LEU A 132 -6.67 32.85 13.21
C LEU A 132 -6.22 33.54 11.91
N GLY A 133 -6.27 32.83 10.78
CA GLY A 133 -5.84 33.33 9.48
C GLY A 133 -5.34 32.22 8.58
N SER A 134 -4.61 32.57 7.54
CA SER A 134 -4.01 31.64 6.59
C SER A 134 -2.51 31.84 6.46
N SER A 135 -1.79 30.75 6.27
CA SER A 135 -0.34 30.78 6.03
C SER A 135 0.07 29.61 5.11
N THR A 136 1.15 29.80 4.37
CA THR A 136 1.67 28.80 3.44
C THR A 136 2.75 27.95 4.09
N VAL A 137 2.78 26.66 3.74
CA VAL A 137 3.81 25.68 4.11
C VAL A 137 4.42 25.13 2.84
N THR A 138 5.74 25.02 2.79
CA THR A 138 6.47 24.40 1.67
C THR A 138 7.11 23.10 2.15
N ALA A 139 6.74 22.01 1.52
CA ALA A 139 7.42 20.73 1.63
C ALA A 139 8.53 20.65 0.56
N ALA A 140 9.73 20.32 0.94
CA ALA A 140 10.80 20.05 -0.02
C ALA A 140 10.71 18.61 -0.53
N ALA A 141 11.20 18.35 -1.74
CA ALA A 141 11.30 16.98 -2.25
C ALA A 141 12.16 16.11 -1.31
N GLY A 142 11.65 14.90 -0.97
CA GLY A 142 12.33 13.98 -0.07
C GLY A 142 12.29 14.38 1.41
N SER A 143 11.52 15.40 1.80
CA SER A 143 11.33 15.75 3.22
C SER A 143 10.56 14.65 3.95
N THR A 144 10.82 14.47 5.24
CA THR A 144 10.02 13.58 6.08
C THR A 144 8.71 14.25 6.47
N VAL A 145 7.72 13.45 6.85
CA VAL A 145 6.45 13.99 7.37
C VAL A 145 6.67 14.81 8.65
N ARG A 146 7.70 14.47 9.42
CA ARG A 146 8.17 15.26 10.57
C ARG A 146 8.56 16.70 10.19
N ASP A 147 9.26 16.86 9.08
CA ASP A 147 9.71 18.20 8.64
C ASP A 147 8.50 19.04 8.22
N ILE A 148 7.51 18.40 7.58
CA ILE A 148 6.24 19.04 7.22
C ILE A 148 5.45 19.40 8.48
N ALA A 149 5.30 18.51 9.45
CA ALA A 149 4.64 18.78 10.72
C ALA A 149 5.33 19.94 11.47
N THR A 150 6.65 19.98 11.45
CA THR A 150 7.42 21.09 12.05
C THR A 150 7.11 22.42 11.37
N SER A 151 7.00 22.42 10.05
CA SER A 151 6.66 23.62 9.27
C SER A 151 5.22 24.08 9.52
N VAL A 152 4.26 23.15 9.66
CA VAL A 152 2.88 23.47 10.06
C VAL A 152 2.84 24.04 11.49
N ASN A 153 3.55 23.45 12.42
CA ASN A 153 3.61 23.92 13.80
C ASN A 153 4.26 25.29 13.93
N ALA A 154 5.17 25.65 13.02
CA ALA A 154 5.79 26.98 13.00
C ALA A 154 4.79 28.11 12.65
N ILE A 155 3.68 27.80 11.98
CA ILE A 155 2.62 28.76 11.64
C ILE A 155 1.40 28.67 12.56
N PHE A 156 1.48 27.93 13.67
CA PHE A 156 0.38 27.73 14.61
C PHE A 156 -0.21 29.06 15.11
N ASP A 157 0.62 30.01 15.50
CA ASP A 157 0.18 31.33 15.99
C ASP A 157 -0.61 32.14 14.96
N SER A 158 -0.44 31.83 13.66
CA SER A 158 -1.13 32.51 12.57
C SER A 158 -2.37 31.75 12.08
N THR A 159 -2.47 30.46 12.31
CA THR A 159 -3.55 29.61 11.78
C THR A 159 -4.42 28.99 12.88
N GLY A 160 -3.85 28.69 14.04
CA GLY A 160 -4.49 27.88 15.09
C GLY A 160 -4.55 26.38 14.75
N VAL A 161 -3.74 25.93 13.78
CA VAL A 161 -3.65 24.53 13.37
C VAL A 161 -2.29 23.97 13.79
N SER A 162 -2.30 22.84 14.50
CA SER A 162 -1.10 22.07 14.86
C SER A 162 -1.04 20.79 14.05
N ALA A 163 0.16 20.21 13.95
CA ALA A 163 0.37 18.95 13.24
C ALA A 163 1.18 17.96 14.07
N ILE A 164 0.83 16.69 13.96
CA ILE A 164 1.53 15.54 14.52
C ILE A 164 1.94 14.65 13.34
N ALA A 165 3.12 14.05 13.45
CA ALA A 165 3.63 13.12 12.46
C ALA A 165 4.06 11.84 13.14
N SER A 166 3.72 10.69 12.57
CA SER A 166 4.21 9.40 13.00
C SER A 166 4.25 8.42 11.83
N SER A 167 5.06 7.37 11.96
CA SER A 167 5.18 6.35 10.93
C SER A 167 4.93 5.00 11.56
N GLN A 168 4.08 4.19 10.95
CA GLN A 168 3.77 2.86 11.43
C GLN A 168 3.86 1.84 10.31
N LEU A 169 4.35 0.66 10.64
CA LEU A 169 4.35 -0.48 9.73
C LEU A 169 4.17 -1.79 10.49
N LYS A 170 3.64 -2.77 9.79
CA LYS A 170 3.54 -4.15 10.25
C LYS A 170 4.56 -5.02 9.51
N ILE A 171 5.26 -5.89 10.24
CA ILE A 171 6.14 -6.91 9.69
C ILE A 171 5.55 -8.28 9.97
N GLU A 172 5.40 -9.07 8.92
CA GLU A 172 5.08 -10.49 8.97
C GLU A 172 6.20 -11.26 8.26
N ALA A 173 6.61 -12.39 8.83
CA ALA A 173 7.62 -13.24 8.21
C ALA A 173 7.04 -14.64 7.99
N LYS A 174 7.25 -15.22 6.82
CA LYS A 174 6.80 -16.57 6.53
C LYS A 174 7.74 -17.32 5.61
N SER A 175 7.59 -18.65 5.58
CA SER A 175 8.19 -19.52 4.60
C SER A 175 7.19 -19.78 3.47
N LEU A 176 7.63 -19.72 2.21
CA LEU A 176 6.79 -20.07 1.06
C LEU A 176 6.76 -21.58 0.79
N ASP A 177 7.65 -22.33 1.45
CA ASP A 177 7.71 -23.78 1.39
C ASP A 177 7.60 -24.35 2.81
N SER A 178 6.69 -25.31 3.01
CA SER A 178 6.48 -25.97 4.30
C SER A 178 7.72 -26.75 4.78
N SER A 179 8.61 -27.13 3.90
CA SER A 179 9.90 -27.77 4.24
C SER A 179 10.87 -26.84 4.97
N LEU A 180 10.65 -25.53 4.88
CA LEU A 180 11.44 -24.47 5.54
C LEU A 180 10.80 -23.95 6.81
N ASN A 181 9.69 -24.53 7.25
CA ASN A 181 9.09 -24.19 8.54
C ASN A 181 10.07 -24.53 9.67
N GLY A 182 10.02 -23.72 10.73
CA GLY A 182 10.85 -23.91 11.90
C GLY A 182 11.73 -22.71 12.23
N GLN A 183 12.79 -22.95 12.99
CA GLN A 183 13.69 -21.87 13.43
C GLN A 183 14.56 -21.39 12.26
N ASN A 184 14.67 -20.07 12.15
CA ASN A 184 15.49 -19.38 11.18
C ASN A 184 16.12 -18.14 11.81
N SER A 185 17.24 -17.68 11.28
CA SER A 185 17.79 -16.38 11.62
C SER A 185 17.43 -15.38 10.52
N VAL A 186 16.85 -14.25 10.90
CA VAL A 186 16.62 -13.12 10.00
C VAL A 186 17.53 -11.98 10.40
N SER A 187 18.11 -11.31 9.42
CA SER A 187 18.82 -10.05 9.62
C SER A 187 18.39 -9.04 8.57
N PHE A 188 18.36 -7.77 8.96
CA PHE A 188 18.11 -6.63 8.07
C PHE A 188 18.70 -5.37 8.67
N SER A 189 18.89 -4.35 7.88
CA SER A 189 19.24 -3.00 8.33
C SER A 189 17.96 -2.20 8.58
N ILE A 190 17.93 -1.39 9.65
CA ILE A 190 16.82 -0.49 9.99
C ILE A 190 17.32 0.94 10.17
N GLN A 191 16.57 1.88 9.63
CA GLN A 191 16.81 3.31 9.79
C GLN A 191 15.51 4.02 10.16
N GLY A 192 15.59 4.92 11.12
CA GLY A 192 14.52 5.85 11.52
C GLY A 192 15.13 7.23 11.67
N LYS A 193 15.28 7.75 12.91
CA LYS A 193 15.92 9.05 13.16
C LYS A 193 17.45 9.03 13.04
N ASN A 194 18.06 7.88 12.97
CA ASN A 194 19.52 7.71 12.78
C ASN A 194 19.89 8.01 11.32
N GLY A 195 20.97 8.75 11.10
CA GLY A 195 21.48 9.10 9.76
C GLY A 195 22.11 7.93 9.00
N THR A 196 22.40 6.80 9.68
CA THR A 196 22.97 5.57 9.11
C THR A 196 22.16 4.38 9.61
N SER A 197 21.96 3.38 8.75
CA SER A 197 21.22 2.18 9.11
C SER A 197 21.87 1.39 10.25
N THR A 198 21.05 0.74 11.06
CA THR A 198 21.46 -0.15 12.17
C THR A 198 21.10 -1.58 11.81
N SER A 199 22.05 -2.51 11.91
CA SER A 199 21.78 -3.92 11.65
C SER A 199 21.05 -4.59 12.81
N ILE A 200 19.94 -5.24 12.48
CA ILE A 200 19.12 -6.05 13.39
C ILE A 200 19.29 -7.52 13.01
N SER A 201 19.40 -8.38 14.00
CA SER A 201 19.43 -9.84 13.78
C SER A 201 18.66 -10.54 14.89
N ALA A 202 17.85 -11.52 14.52
CA ALA A 202 17.06 -12.31 15.45
C ALA A 202 16.80 -13.73 14.96
N ASN A 203 16.71 -14.68 15.91
CA ASN A 203 16.16 -16.00 15.61
C ASN A 203 14.64 -15.95 15.71
N ILE A 204 13.96 -16.38 14.67
CA ILE A 204 12.51 -16.39 14.54
C ILE A 204 12.03 -17.79 14.19
N THR A 205 10.76 -18.08 14.40
CA THR A 205 10.14 -19.33 13.94
C THR A 205 9.22 -19.00 12.77
N LEU A 206 9.48 -19.59 11.61
CA LEU A 206 8.71 -19.39 10.40
C LEU A 206 7.70 -20.52 10.20
N ASN A 207 6.58 -20.18 9.59
CA ASN A 207 5.57 -21.11 9.09
C ASN A 207 5.19 -20.76 7.65
N SER A 208 4.66 -21.73 6.91
CA SER A 208 4.20 -21.51 5.54
C SER A 208 2.88 -20.72 5.45
N SER A 209 2.16 -20.56 6.55
CA SER A 209 0.94 -19.76 6.60
C SER A 209 1.26 -18.33 7.03
N LYS A 210 0.71 -17.36 6.33
CA LYS A 210 0.81 -15.94 6.68
C LYS A 210 0.26 -15.71 8.08
N GLY A 211 0.95 -14.91 8.90
CA GLY A 211 0.52 -14.60 10.25
C GLY A 211 0.70 -15.73 11.28
N SER A 212 1.42 -16.82 10.94
CA SER A 212 1.64 -17.95 11.87
C SER A 212 3.08 -18.05 12.40
N SER A 213 3.97 -17.14 12.02
CA SER A 213 5.35 -17.10 12.50
C SER A 213 5.45 -16.49 13.91
N VAL A 214 6.46 -16.87 14.68
CA VAL A 214 6.71 -16.32 16.03
C VAL A 214 7.87 -15.35 15.97
N LEU A 215 7.60 -14.09 16.27
CA LEU A 215 8.50 -12.96 16.07
C LEU A 215 8.94 -12.24 17.36
N SER A 216 8.76 -12.86 18.53
CA SER A 216 9.10 -12.22 19.84
C SER A 216 10.55 -11.78 19.94
N ASN A 217 11.49 -12.61 19.48
CA ASN A 217 12.92 -12.27 19.52
C ASN A 217 13.25 -11.10 18.58
N LEU A 218 12.52 -10.99 17.45
CA LEU A 218 12.70 -9.89 16.52
C LEU A 218 12.22 -8.58 17.13
N ARG A 219 11.07 -8.57 17.82
CA ARG A 219 10.60 -7.43 18.59
C ARG A 219 11.67 -6.95 19.59
N ASP A 220 12.23 -7.88 20.38
CA ASP A 220 13.23 -7.54 21.39
C ASP A 220 14.51 -6.99 20.76
N SER A 221 14.94 -7.57 19.62
CA SER A 221 16.10 -7.09 18.89
C SER A 221 15.91 -5.68 18.36
N VAL A 222 14.73 -5.33 17.84
CA VAL A 222 14.41 -3.97 17.41
C VAL A 222 14.41 -3.01 18.60
N ASN A 223 13.75 -3.40 19.70
CA ASN A 223 13.63 -2.54 20.89
C ASN A 223 14.97 -2.26 21.59
N ASN A 224 15.97 -3.12 21.42
CA ASN A 224 17.32 -2.84 21.91
C ASN A 224 17.97 -1.61 21.26
N TYR A 225 17.49 -1.19 20.09
CA TYR A 225 17.99 -0.03 19.35
C TYR A 225 17.03 1.15 19.31
N THR A 226 15.95 1.16 20.13
CA THR A 226 14.95 2.25 20.16
C THR A 226 15.59 3.61 20.41
N THR A 227 16.56 3.72 21.30
CA THR A 227 17.25 5.00 21.58
C THR A 227 17.99 5.55 20.36
N THR A 228 18.51 4.68 19.52
CA THR A 228 19.24 5.05 18.30
C THR A 228 18.30 5.33 17.15
N THR A 229 17.35 4.45 16.88
CA THR A 229 16.46 4.51 15.71
C THR A 229 15.21 5.35 15.96
N GLY A 230 14.80 5.53 17.21
CA GLY A 230 13.50 6.12 17.59
C GLY A 230 12.33 5.19 17.30
N ILE A 231 12.58 3.93 16.92
CA ILE A 231 11.55 2.97 16.54
C ILE A 231 11.28 2.03 17.73
N THR A 232 10.01 1.84 18.04
CA THR A 232 9.53 0.86 19.02
C THR A 232 8.80 -0.27 18.30
N ALA A 233 8.93 -1.48 18.81
CA ALA A 233 8.30 -2.68 18.28
C ALA A 233 7.34 -3.30 19.30
N THR A 234 6.11 -3.60 18.88
CA THR A 234 5.11 -4.32 19.65
C THR A 234 4.67 -5.58 18.91
N LEU A 235 4.26 -6.61 19.63
CA LEU A 235 3.74 -7.85 19.03
C LEU A 235 2.24 -7.77 18.85
N SER A 236 1.73 -8.39 17.78
CA SER A 236 0.33 -8.76 17.68
C SER A 236 -0.06 -9.77 18.78
N SER A 237 -1.36 -9.87 19.06
CA SER A 237 -1.89 -10.75 20.11
C SER A 237 -1.54 -12.24 19.92
N ASP A 238 -1.34 -12.68 18.69
CA ASP A 238 -0.96 -14.04 18.29
C ASP A 238 0.56 -14.24 18.13
N ASN A 239 1.37 -13.20 18.38
CA ASN A 239 2.82 -13.14 18.18
C ASN A 239 3.29 -13.40 16.72
N SER A 240 2.41 -13.31 15.76
CA SER A 240 2.68 -13.63 14.34
C SER A 240 3.15 -12.43 13.53
N SER A 241 2.91 -11.22 14.03
CA SER A 241 3.40 -9.97 13.42
C SER A 241 3.96 -9.03 14.46
N ILE A 242 4.82 -8.12 14.03
CA ILE A 242 5.28 -6.99 14.84
C ILE A 242 4.84 -5.69 14.19
N ILE A 243 4.45 -4.74 15.03
CA ILE A 243 4.14 -3.38 14.63
C ILE A 243 5.31 -2.51 15.05
N LEU A 244 5.92 -1.83 14.10
CA LEU A 244 6.95 -0.84 14.34
C LEU A 244 6.33 0.54 14.31
N VAL A 245 6.65 1.36 15.29
CA VAL A 245 6.14 2.73 15.44
C VAL A 245 7.30 3.69 15.60
N GLN A 246 7.26 4.77 14.85
CA GLN A 246 8.16 5.90 14.96
C GLN A 246 7.34 7.17 15.20
N ASN A 247 7.29 7.64 16.46
CA ASN A 247 6.39 8.70 16.92
C ASN A 247 6.82 10.13 16.56
N GLU A 248 7.97 10.32 15.95
CA GLU A 248 8.49 11.63 15.57
C GLU A 248 8.25 11.93 14.06
N GLY A 249 7.70 10.96 13.29
CA GLY A 249 7.39 11.13 11.86
C GLY A 249 8.59 11.03 10.92
N TYR A 250 9.68 10.41 11.34
CA TYR A 250 10.75 9.99 10.44
C TYR A 250 10.28 8.79 9.61
N ASP A 251 10.77 8.68 8.39
CA ASP A 251 10.57 7.48 7.59
C ASP A 251 11.16 6.26 8.30
N ILE A 252 10.48 5.12 8.20
CA ILE A 252 11.05 3.83 8.58
C ILE A 252 11.58 3.16 7.33
N LYS A 253 12.90 2.91 7.29
CA LYS A 253 13.55 2.23 6.18
C LYS A 253 14.10 0.90 6.65
N LEU A 254 13.82 -0.15 5.87
CA LEU A 254 14.33 -1.51 6.09
C LEU A 254 15.06 -1.95 4.83
N GLY A 255 16.22 -2.57 4.97
CA GLY A 255 17.00 -3.04 3.84
C GLY A 255 17.88 -4.23 4.17
N ASP A 256 18.55 -4.79 3.15
CA ASP A 256 19.49 -5.91 3.30
C ASP A 256 18.86 -7.13 3.99
N VAL A 257 17.61 -7.45 3.68
CA VAL A 257 16.91 -8.57 4.32
C VAL A 257 17.57 -9.89 3.92
N ASN A 258 18.04 -10.63 4.93
CA ASN A 258 18.69 -11.91 4.76
C ASN A 258 18.13 -12.93 5.77
N PHE A 259 17.80 -14.13 5.29
CA PHE A 259 17.44 -15.26 6.12
C PHE A 259 18.57 -16.29 6.09
N ALA A 260 19.33 -16.40 7.17
CA ALA A 260 20.37 -17.42 7.26
C ALA A 260 19.75 -18.79 7.49
N SER A 261 20.08 -19.74 6.62
CA SER A 261 19.66 -21.15 6.72
C SER A 261 20.86 -22.06 6.49
N ASP A 262 20.95 -23.12 7.29
CA ASP A 262 22.02 -24.12 7.20
C ASP A 262 21.93 -25.02 5.93
N THR A 263 20.79 -25.01 5.23
CA THR A 263 20.59 -25.83 4.01
C THR A 263 19.70 -25.10 3.02
N VAL A 264 20.29 -24.41 2.06
CA VAL A 264 19.53 -23.78 0.97
C VAL A 264 19.26 -24.81 -0.11
N SER A 265 18.00 -25.20 -0.26
CA SER A 265 17.51 -25.80 -1.50
C SER A 265 17.27 -24.68 -2.50
N THR A 266 17.89 -24.77 -3.68
CA THR A 266 17.66 -23.81 -4.77
C THR A 266 16.19 -23.76 -5.13
N GLY A 267 15.51 -22.66 -4.78
CA GLY A 267 14.08 -22.46 -5.05
C GLY A 267 13.18 -22.22 -3.83
N ALA A 268 13.66 -22.53 -2.64
CA ALA A 268 12.93 -22.28 -1.41
C ALA A 268 13.06 -20.80 -1.02
N GLN A 269 11.96 -20.16 -0.73
CA GLN A 269 11.90 -18.71 -0.45
C GLN A 269 11.30 -18.44 0.92
N ARG A 270 11.89 -17.47 1.61
CA ARG A 270 11.37 -16.86 2.80
C ARG A 270 11.10 -15.39 2.49
N VAL A 271 10.05 -14.86 3.06
CA VAL A 271 9.65 -13.48 2.82
C VAL A 271 9.40 -12.74 4.10
N LEU A 272 9.77 -11.47 4.09
CA LEU A 272 9.40 -10.46 5.07
C LEU A 272 8.38 -9.54 4.39
N LEU A 273 7.14 -9.56 4.88
CA LEU A 273 6.07 -8.68 4.39
C LEU A 273 6.09 -7.42 5.23
N VAL A 274 6.26 -6.29 4.59
CA VAL A 274 6.25 -4.96 5.22
C VAL A 274 5.01 -4.23 4.72
N THR A 275 4.09 -3.95 5.62
CA THR A 275 2.83 -3.26 5.32
C THR A 275 2.79 -1.94 6.06
N SER A 276 2.58 -0.83 5.37
CA SER A 276 2.30 0.44 6.04
C SER A 276 0.96 0.39 6.78
N LEU A 277 0.87 1.02 7.93
CA LEU A 277 -0.34 1.08 8.75
C LEU A 277 -0.78 2.53 8.95
N ASP A 278 -2.09 2.75 8.86
CA ASP A 278 -2.71 3.99 9.31
C ASP A 278 -2.60 4.12 10.84
N ASN A 279 -2.26 5.31 11.30
CA ASN A 279 -2.08 5.61 12.72
C ASN A 279 -3.40 5.60 13.51
N ASP A 280 -4.52 5.85 12.85
CA ASP A 280 -5.83 6.05 13.47
C ASP A 280 -6.66 4.77 13.56
N GLU A 281 -6.77 4.06 12.47
CA GLU A 281 -7.68 2.93 12.32
C GLU A 281 -6.97 1.58 12.22
N GLY A 282 -5.62 1.57 12.12
CA GLY A 282 -4.85 0.36 11.88
C GLY A 282 -5.14 -0.28 10.53
N VAL A 283 -5.69 0.51 9.60
CA VAL A 283 -5.96 0.06 8.23
C VAL A 283 -4.64 -0.20 7.54
N ALA A 284 -4.54 -1.33 6.87
CA ALA A 284 -3.35 -1.69 6.12
C ALA A 284 -3.28 -0.89 4.81
N GLY A 285 -2.19 -0.19 4.61
CA GLY A 285 -1.84 0.45 3.34
C GLY A 285 -1.13 -0.51 2.39
N ALA A 286 -0.16 -0.01 1.63
CA ALA A 286 0.61 -0.80 0.70
C ALA A 286 1.49 -1.86 1.41
N THR A 287 1.60 -3.04 0.84
CA THR A 287 2.50 -4.11 1.31
C THR A 287 3.63 -4.31 0.30
N VAL A 288 4.85 -4.37 0.80
CA VAL A 288 6.04 -4.75 0.03
C VAL A 288 6.58 -6.07 0.59
N SER A 289 6.86 -7.02 -0.30
CA SER A 289 7.42 -8.31 0.06
C SER A 289 8.92 -8.32 -0.22
N LEU A 290 9.74 -8.43 0.82
CA LEU A 290 11.19 -8.60 0.72
C LEU A 290 11.54 -10.09 0.84
N GLY A 291 12.22 -10.64 -0.14
CA GLY A 291 12.59 -12.06 -0.15
C GLY A 291 14.09 -12.29 0.12
N ASP A 292 14.44 -13.52 0.51
CA ASP A 292 15.84 -13.96 0.66
C ASP A 292 16.46 -14.37 -0.69
N THR A 293 16.04 -13.81 -1.78
CA THR A 293 16.53 -14.19 -3.08
C THR A 293 17.79 -13.45 -3.46
N ASN A 294 18.86 -14.20 -3.64
CA ASN A 294 20.13 -13.69 -4.14
C ASN A 294 20.13 -13.34 -5.64
N VAL A 295 18.99 -13.17 -6.27
CA VAL A 295 18.89 -12.87 -7.70
C VAL A 295 18.41 -11.44 -7.88
N THR A 296 19.27 -10.53 -7.61
CA THR A 296 19.13 -9.12 -7.99
C THR A 296 19.71 -8.92 -9.38
N VAL A 297 18.86 -8.64 -10.36
CA VAL A 297 19.30 -8.37 -11.73
C VAL A 297 18.96 -6.93 -12.06
N THR A 298 19.99 -6.15 -12.35
CA THR A 298 19.84 -4.83 -12.95
C THR A 298 20.21 -4.93 -14.42
N ASP A 299 19.21 -4.81 -15.29
CA ASP A 299 19.39 -4.90 -16.73
C ASP A 299 18.29 -4.09 -17.43
N ALA A 300 18.66 -3.18 -18.29
CA ALA A 300 17.77 -2.17 -18.87
C ALA A 300 16.78 -2.74 -19.91
N ASP A 301 17.05 -3.90 -20.47
CA ASP A 301 16.26 -4.52 -21.54
C ASP A 301 15.93 -6.00 -21.27
N SER A 302 16.05 -6.41 -20.02
CA SER A 302 15.89 -7.81 -19.62
C SER A 302 14.46 -8.36 -19.75
N LEU A 303 13.46 -7.51 -19.82
CA LEU A 303 12.03 -7.87 -19.97
C LEU A 303 11.55 -7.64 -21.41
N VAL A 304 11.79 -6.45 -21.93
CA VAL A 304 11.46 -6.07 -23.33
C VAL A 304 12.69 -5.40 -23.93
N SER A 305 13.30 -6.07 -24.91
CA SER A 305 14.59 -5.63 -25.49
C SER A 305 14.49 -4.35 -26.33
N SER A 306 13.39 -4.12 -27.01
CA SER A 306 13.00 -2.86 -27.66
C SER A 306 11.67 -3.08 -28.38
N ALA A 307 10.66 -2.32 -28.05
CA ALA A 307 9.36 -2.41 -28.74
C ALA A 307 8.62 -1.09 -28.70
N SER A 308 7.76 -0.87 -29.70
CA SER A 308 6.71 0.15 -29.62
C SER A 308 5.47 -0.47 -28.99
N GLY A 309 4.96 0.15 -27.93
CA GLY A 309 3.73 -0.29 -27.28
C GLY A 309 2.50 0.12 -28.10
N THR A 310 1.51 -0.76 -28.16
CA THR A 310 0.18 -0.46 -28.70
C THR A 310 -0.80 -0.26 -27.55
N ALA A 311 -1.66 0.75 -27.65
CA ALA A 311 -2.65 1.06 -26.63
C ALA A 311 -3.43 -0.19 -26.18
N SER A 312 -3.52 -0.40 -24.88
CA SER A 312 -4.25 -1.51 -24.24
C SER A 312 -3.87 -2.92 -24.71
N THR A 313 -2.69 -3.07 -25.33
CA THR A 313 -2.16 -4.36 -25.78
C THR A 313 -0.90 -4.69 -25.01
N ALA A 314 -0.82 -5.89 -24.42
CA ALA A 314 0.36 -6.33 -23.70
C ALA A 314 1.57 -6.39 -24.65
N MET A 315 2.68 -5.85 -24.18
CA MET A 315 3.96 -5.91 -24.89
C MET A 315 4.53 -7.32 -24.86
N THR A 316 5.16 -7.75 -25.93
CA THR A 316 5.83 -9.05 -25.97
C THR A 316 7.05 -9.05 -25.06
N LEU A 317 7.08 -9.93 -24.07
CA LEU A 317 8.23 -10.17 -23.22
C LEU A 317 9.28 -10.97 -24.03
N ASN A 318 10.34 -10.30 -24.46
CA ASN A 318 11.39 -10.86 -25.33
C ASN A 318 12.81 -10.53 -24.85
N GLY A 319 12.92 -10.00 -23.64
CA GLY A 319 14.21 -9.71 -23.02
C GLY A 319 14.93 -10.96 -22.52
N THR A 320 16.15 -10.78 -22.01
CA THR A 320 17.04 -11.88 -21.58
C THR A 320 16.49 -12.72 -20.44
N LEU A 321 15.56 -12.18 -19.65
CA LEU A 321 14.93 -12.86 -18.52
C LEU A 321 13.58 -13.50 -18.85
N ALA A 322 13.01 -13.21 -20.02
CA ALA A 322 11.73 -13.77 -20.43
C ALA A 322 11.88 -15.26 -20.79
N SER A 323 10.93 -16.07 -20.35
CA SER A 323 10.78 -17.45 -20.84
C SER A 323 10.28 -17.41 -22.29
N THR A 324 10.50 -18.49 -23.01
CA THR A 324 9.89 -18.64 -24.34
C THR A 324 8.38 -18.83 -24.17
N ALA A 325 7.58 -18.08 -24.94
CA ALA A 325 6.17 -18.37 -25.07
C ALA A 325 6.00 -19.72 -25.80
N ASP A 326 4.97 -20.45 -25.44
CA ASP A 326 4.60 -21.70 -26.10
C ASP A 326 3.15 -21.58 -26.58
N ASP A 327 2.98 -21.09 -27.79
CA ASP A 327 1.67 -20.72 -28.35
C ASP A 327 0.72 -21.92 -28.51
N ASN A 328 1.24 -23.13 -28.54
CA ASN A 328 0.48 -24.37 -28.71
C ASN A 328 0.72 -25.42 -27.59
N GLY A 329 1.30 -24.99 -26.49
CA GLY A 329 1.66 -25.90 -25.38
C GLY A 329 0.50 -26.62 -24.74
N LEU A 330 -0.70 -26.09 -24.77
CA LEU A 330 -1.91 -26.73 -24.22
C LEU A 330 -2.75 -27.43 -25.29
N VAL A 331 -2.99 -26.79 -26.44
CA VAL A 331 -3.75 -27.34 -27.57
C VAL A 331 -3.01 -27.01 -28.86
N THR A 332 -2.56 -28.03 -29.57
CA THR A 332 -1.74 -27.85 -30.77
C THR A 332 -2.52 -27.30 -31.94
N THR A 333 -3.73 -27.82 -32.16
CA THR A 333 -4.74 -27.25 -33.08
C THR A 333 -6.09 -27.92 -32.83
N PHE A 334 -7.14 -27.16 -32.88
CA PHE A 334 -8.49 -27.66 -32.66
C PHE A 334 -9.50 -27.01 -33.59
N ASP A 335 -10.42 -27.79 -34.17
CA ASP A 335 -11.53 -27.28 -34.96
C ASP A 335 -12.77 -27.08 -34.09
N ALA A 336 -13.07 -25.85 -33.73
CA ALA A 336 -14.23 -25.49 -32.92
C ALA A 336 -15.51 -25.30 -33.74
N SER A 337 -15.49 -25.44 -35.07
CA SER A 337 -16.61 -25.10 -35.98
C SER A 337 -17.88 -25.93 -35.73
N SER A 338 -17.74 -27.11 -35.12
CA SER A 338 -18.86 -28.01 -34.80
C SER A 338 -18.85 -28.53 -33.37
N ASN A 339 -18.02 -27.94 -32.49
CA ASN A 339 -17.80 -28.46 -31.13
C ASN A 339 -18.86 -28.03 -30.12
N GLY A 340 -19.62 -26.98 -30.42
CA GLY A 340 -20.58 -26.40 -29.46
C GLY A 340 -19.90 -25.97 -28.18
N THR A 341 -20.42 -26.42 -27.04
CA THR A 341 -19.91 -26.14 -25.71
C THR A 341 -19.14 -27.33 -25.11
N THR A 342 -18.63 -28.24 -25.93
CA THR A 342 -17.86 -29.43 -25.47
C THR A 342 -16.43 -29.00 -25.10
N ALA A 343 -15.93 -29.52 -23.97
CA ALA A 343 -14.56 -29.23 -23.56
C ALA A 343 -13.53 -29.71 -24.59
N ILE A 344 -12.54 -28.87 -24.85
CA ILE A 344 -11.46 -29.10 -25.79
C ILE A 344 -10.46 -30.08 -25.16
N THR A 345 -10.05 -31.09 -25.94
CA THR A 345 -8.99 -32.00 -25.50
C THR A 345 -7.65 -31.31 -25.56
N LYS A 346 -6.92 -31.31 -24.45
CA LYS A 346 -5.56 -30.78 -24.38
C LYS A 346 -4.59 -31.81 -24.91
N ASP A 347 -3.84 -31.49 -25.95
CA ASP A 347 -2.89 -32.39 -26.65
C ASP A 347 -1.49 -31.78 -26.82
N GLY A 348 -1.26 -30.58 -26.32
CA GLY A 348 0.03 -29.91 -26.38
C GLY A 348 1.04 -30.45 -25.35
N ALA A 349 2.30 -30.04 -25.48
CA ALA A 349 3.39 -30.47 -24.62
C ALA A 349 3.18 -30.14 -23.13
N LEU A 350 2.41 -29.09 -22.84
CA LEU A 350 2.09 -28.64 -21.47
C LEU A 350 0.72 -29.11 -20.98
N ALA A 351 0.01 -29.95 -21.73
CA ALA A 351 -1.36 -30.38 -21.44
C ALA A 351 -1.54 -31.02 -20.05
N SER A 352 -0.52 -31.66 -19.51
CA SER A 352 -0.46 -32.28 -18.18
C SER A 352 0.41 -31.50 -17.17
N SER A 353 0.84 -30.29 -17.51
CA SER A 353 1.69 -29.52 -16.61
C SER A 353 0.95 -29.12 -15.33
N THR A 354 1.63 -29.27 -14.21
CA THR A 354 1.16 -28.86 -12.87
C THR A 354 1.82 -27.57 -12.40
N THR A 355 2.63 -26.94 -13.24
CA THR A 355 3.42 -25.75 -12.91
C THR A 355 3.53 -24.80 -14.11
N LEU A 356 2.41 -24.52 -14.78
CA LEU A 356 2.38 -23.58 -15.91
C LEU A 356 2.84 -22.18 -15.48
N ASN A 357 2.25 -21.66 -14.40
CA ASN A 357 2.50 -20.34 -13.83
C ASN A 357 2.50 -19.22 -14.88
N SER A 358 1.57 -19.28 -15.81
CA SER A 358 1.49 -18.40 -16.98
C SER A 358 0.07 -17.94 -17.28
N LEU A 359 -0.04 -16.86 -18.05
CA LEU A 359 -1.28 -16.48 -18.71
C LEU A 359 -1.56 -17.46 -19.85
N ILE A 360 -2.82 -17.75 -20.09
CA ILE A 360 -3.25 -18.58 -21.21
C ILE A 360 -3.40 -17.73 -22.45
N THR A 361 -2.86 -18.17 -23.57
CA THR A 361 -2.97 -17.52 -24.87
C THR A 361 -3.87 -18.33 -25.80
N ILE A 362 -4.68 -17.64 -26.59
CA ILE A 362 -5.57 -18.25 -27.57
C ILE A 362 -5.40 -17.54 -28.91
N THR A 363 -5.26 -18.32 -29.96
CA THR A 363 -5.15 -17.83 -31.35
C THR A 363 -6.07 -18.62 -32.25
N HIS A 364 -6.75 -17.96 -33.18
CA HIS A 364 -7.48 -18.65 -34.24
C HIS A 364 -7.25 -18.02 -35.62
N ALA A 365 -7.53 -18.82 -36.66
CA ALA A 365 -7.26 -18.45 -38.05
C ALA A 365 -8.31 -17.54 -38.67
N SER A 366 -9.42 -17.22 -37.99
CA SER A 366 -10.51 -16.40 -38.53
C SER A 366 -11.08 -15.43 -37.54
N ASP A 367 -11.60 -14.27 -37.99
CA ASP A 367 -12.21 -13.22 -37.17
C ASP A 367 -13.62 -13.63 -36.65
N THR A 368 -13.78 -14.85 -36.15
CA THR A 368 -15.04 -15.28 -35.55
C THR A 368 -14.96 -15.08 -34.05
N ASP A 369 -15.80 -14.21 -33.52
CA ASP A 369 -15.86 -13.96 -32.08
C ASP A 369 -16.20 -15.24 -31.33
N SER A 370 -15.38 -15.54 -30.33
CA SER A 370 -15.56 -16.73 -29.50
C SER A 370 -15.04 -16.46 -28.10
N THR A 371 -15.73 -16.98 -27.09
CA THR A 371 -15.27 -16.93 -25.71
C THR A 371 -14.89 -18.34 -25.25
N TYR A 372 -13.78 -18.44 -24.56
CA TYR A 372 -13.28 -19.71 -24.01
C TYR A 372 -13.22 -19.61 -22.50
N THR A 373 -13.95 -20.51 -21.82
CA THR A 373 -13.88 -20.66 -20.36
C THR A 373 -12.73 -21.57 -20.00
N ILE A 374 -11.73 -21.04 -19.32
CA ILE A 374 -10.56 -21.75 -18.80
C ILE A 374 -10.81 -22.07 -17.33
N VAL A 375 -10.73 -23.32 -16.96
CA VAL A 375 -10.85 -23.78 -15.55
C VAL A 375 -9.55 -24.45 -15.12
N GLY A 376 -9.08 -24.13 -13.93
CA GLY A 376 -7.84 -24.68 -13.40
C GLY A 376 -7.59 -24.23 -11.97
N THR A 377 -6.33 -24.15 -11.60
CA THR A 377 -5.92 -23.62 -10.30
C THR A 377 -5.00 -22.42 -10.46
N ASP A 378 -5.07 -21.51 -9.51
CA ASP A 378 -4.08 -20.46 -9.34
C ASP A 378 -2.74 -21.03 -8.78
N ILE A 379 -1.75 -20.16 -8.61
CA ILE A 379 -0.43 -20.54 -8.09
C ILE A 379 -0.43 -21.05 -6.64
N TYR A 380 -1.57 -20.91 -5.93
CA TYR A 380 -1.77 -21.42 -4.56
C TYR A 380 -2.55 -22.75 -4.55
N GLY A 381 -2.97 -23.25 -5.72
CA GLY A 381 -3.79 -24.44 -5.83
C GLY A 381 -5.29 -24.19 -5.62
N ASN A 382 -5.75 -22.93 -5.49
CA ASN A 382 -7.17 -22.64 -5.40
C ASN A 382 -7.83 -22.74 -6.78
N ALA A 383 -9.10 -23.18 -6.80
CA ALA A 383 -9.86 -23.23 -8.05
C ALA A 383 -10.00 -21.85 -8.67
N GLN A 384 -9.70 -21.76 -9.97
CA GLN A 384 -9.76 -20.51 -10.73
C GLN A 384 -10.46 -20.73 -12.06
N THR A 385 -11.26 -19.74 -12.47
CA THR A 385 -11.92 -19.72 -13.78
C THR A 385 -11.72 -18.38 -14.44
N GLU A 386 -11.53 -18.38 -15.75
CA GLU A 386 -11.41 -17.17 -16.59
C GLU A 386 -12.11 -17.39 -17.93
N ASP A 387 -12.85 -16.37 -18.36
CA ASP A 387 -13.43 -16.29 -19.70
C ASP A 387 -12.56 -15.38 -20.57
N ILE A 388 -11.97 -15.95 -21.61
CA ILE A 388 -11.14 -15.23 -22.58
C ILE A 388 -11.94 -15.04 -23.85
N ALA A 389 -12.32 -13.78 -24.14
CA ALA A 389 -13.00 -13.42 -25.38
C ALA A 389 -11.97 -13.12 -26.48
N VAL A 390 -12.03 -13.85 -27.58
CA VAL A 390 -11.15 -13.68 -28.73
C VAL A 390 -11.96 -13.12 -29.90
N THR A 391 -11.59 -11.93 -30.34
CA THR A 391 -12.32 -11.17 -31.37
C THR A 391 -11.47 -10.88 -32.61
N THR A 392 -10.23 -11.38 -32.63
CA THR A 392 -9.28 -11.12 -33.74
C THR A 392 -8.46 -12.38 -34.03
N THR A 393 -7.80 -12.40 -35.18
CA THR A 393 -6.83 -13.45 -35.53
C THR A 393 -5.50 -13.33 -34.81
N ASN A 394 -5.30 -12.30 -33.98
CA ASN A 394 -4.10 -12.12 -33.19
C ASN A 394 -4.14 -12.98 -31.93
N ILE A 395 -2.98 -13.23 -31.32
CA ILE A 395 -2.89 -13.88 -30.02
C ILE A 395 -3.61 -13.04 -28.98
N THR A 396 -4.60 -13.62 -28.33
CA THR A 396 -5.30 -13.03 -27.18
C THR A 396 -4.82 -13.68 -25.91
N SER A 397 -4.34 -12.91 -24.94
CA SER A 397 -3.91 -13.40 -23.63
C SER A 397 -5.00 -13.17 -22.59
N GLY A 398 -5.19 -14.15 -21.71
CA GLY A 398 -5.96 -13.99 -20.48
C GLY A 398 -5.28 -13.02 -19.50
N LEU A 399 -5.95 -12.73 -18.42
CA LEU A 399 -5.48 -11.83 -17.36
C LEU A 399 -5.08 -12.58 -16.09
N LYS A 400 -5.53 -13.85 -15.95
CA LYS A 400 -5.27 -14.67 -14.77
C LYS A 400 -4.15 -15.66 -15.01
N VAL A 401 -3.29 -15.80 -14.01
CA VAL A 401 -2.19 -16.75 -14.02
C VAL A 401 -2.67 -18.11 -13.57
N PHE A 402 -2.49 -19.14 -14.42
CA PHE A 402 -2.84 -20.52 -14.11
C PHE A 402 -1.59 -21.35 -13.76
N GLN A 403 -1.62 -22.03 -12.62
CA GLN A 403 -0.66 -23.07 -12.28
C GLN A 403 -1.02 -24.37 -13.02
N THR A 404 -2.31 -24.72 -13.06
CA THR A 404 -2.82 -25.86 -13.82
C THR A 404 -4.02 -25.44 -14.65
N VAL A 405 -4.23 -26.08 -15.79
CA VAL A 405 -5.47 -25.97 -16.57
C VAL A 405 -6.15 -27.33 -16.57
N THR A 406 -7.35 -27.38 -16.00
CA THR A 406 -8.16 -28.62 -15.92
C THR A 406 -9.02 -28.79 -17.18
N SER A 407 -9.72 -27.74 -17.59
CA SER A 407 -10.56 -27.78 -18.81
C SER A 407 -10.55 -26.44 -19.55
N ILE A 408 -10.82 -26.51 -20.83
CA ILE A 408 -10.99 -25.38 -21.72
C ILE A 408 -12.29 -25.63 -22.51
N THR A 409 -13.26 -24.73 -22.41
CA THR A 409 -14.59 -24.93 -23.01
C THR A 409 -14.99 -23.70 -23.83
N PRO A 410 -15.29 -23.83 -25.10
CA PRO A 410 -15.81 -22.74 -25.92
C PRO A 410 -17.28 -22.43 -25.57
N SER A 411 -17.70 -21.17 -25.75
CA SER A 411 -19.07 -20.73 -25.50
C SER A 411 -20.09 -21.21 -26.54
N GLY A 412 -19.62 -21.75 -27.64
CA GLY A 412 -20.42 -22.23 -28.77
C GLY A 412 -19.54 -22.73 -29.89
N ASN A 413 -20.13 -22.89 -31.10
CA ASN A 413 -19.32 -23.17 -32.28
C ASN A 413 -18.43 -21.97 -32.58
N GLY A 414 -17.15 -22.24 -32.72
CA GLY A 414 -16.11 -21.23 -32.95
C GLY A 414 -15.40 -21.41 -34.29
N PRO A 415 -14.26 -20.76 -34.48
CA PRO A 415 -13.45 -20.87 -35.69
C PRO A 415 -12.75 -22.25 -35.78
N SER A 416 -12.30 -22.60 -36.95
CA SER A 416 -11.34 -23.69 -37.17
C SER A 416 -9.93 -23.25 -36.77
N ASN A 417 -9.06 -24.22 -36.49
CA ASN A 417 -7.66 -24.01 -36.15
C ASN A 417 -7.44 -23.10 -34.92
N VAL A 418 -8.13 -23.42 -33.83
CA VAL A 418 -7.85 -22.81 -32.51
C VAL A 418 -6.57 -23.41 -31.95
N ILE A 419 -5.65 -22.56 -31.54
CA ILE A 419 -4.39 -22.92 -30.88
C ILE A 419 -4.42 -22.31 -29.50
N ILE A 420 -4.04 -23.07 -28.46
CA ILE A 420 -4.03 -22.58 -27.08
C ILE A 420 -2.69 -22.92 -26.43
N GLY A 421 -2.07 -21.91 -25.87
CA GLY A 421 -0.76 -22.03 -25.28
C GLY A 421 -0.60 -21.17 -24.03
N VAL A 422 0.63 -20.78 -23.77
CA VAL A 422 1.02 -19.97 -22.62
C VAL A 422 1.88 -18.79 -23.06
N ALA A 423 1.67 -17.66 -22.44
CA ALA A 423 2.47 -16.45 -22.68
C ALA A 423 3.88 -16.61 -22.10
N ALA A 424 4.84 -15.85 -22.65
CA ALA A 424 6.14 -15.66 -22.03
C ALA A 424 5.96 -15.01 -20.64
N THR A 425 6.72 -15.48 -19.68
CA THR A 425 6.74 -14.94 -18.31
C THR A 425 8.16 -14.77 -17.82
N VAL A 426 8.33 -13.90 -16.84
CA VAL A 426 9.60 -13.76 -16.12
C VAL A 426 9.38 -14.28 -14.70
N THR A 427 10.24 -15.19 -14.26
CA THR A 427 10.08 -15.87 -12.98
C THR A 427 11.31 -15.72 -12.09
N ASN A 428 11.10 -15.84 -10.77
CA ASN A 428 12.14 -15.86 -9.75
C ASN A 428 13.06 -14.63 -9.74
N LYS A 429 12.48 -13.45 -9.86
CA LYS A 429 13.20 -12.19 -9.77
C LYS A 429 12.73 -11.41 -8.54
N SER A 430 13.67 -10.86 -7.80
CA SER A 430 13.43 -9.87 -6.75
C SER A 430 13.90 -8.54 -7.30
N ALA A 431 13.06 -7.87 -8.08
CA ALA A 431 13.47 -6.67 -8.81
C ALA A 431 12.32 -5.71 -9.03
N LEU A 432 12.66 -4.43 -9.09
CA LEU A 432 11.81 -3.36 -9.60
C LEU A 432 11.80 -3.40 -11.12
N VAL A 433 10.70 -3.01 -11.73
CA VAL A 433 10.59 -2.84 -13.18
C VAL A 433 11.09 -1.45 -13.58
N THR A 434 11.90 -1.36 -14.60
CA THR A 434 12.36 -0.10 -15.20
C THR A 434 11.83 0.05 -16.60
N ILE A 435 11.40 1.27 -16.97
CA ILE A 435 10.97 1.61 -18.33
C ILE A 435 11.83 2.73 -18.84
N THR A 436 12.49 2.51 -19.97
CA THR A 436 13.42 3.46 -20.58
C THR A 436 12.93 3.85 -21.97
N SER A 437 12.86 5.14 -22.25
CA SER A 437 12.59 5.67 -23.58
C SER A 437 13.86 6.02 -24.33
N GLY A 438 13.93 5.66 -25.62
CA GLY A 438 15.05 6.00 -26.48
C GLY A 438 15.13 7.48 -26.81
N ALA A 439 14.11 8.04 -27.41
CA ALA A 439 14.14 9.43 -27.91
C ALA A 439 12.85 10.20 -27.67
N SER A 440 11.75 9.52 -27.39
CA SER A 440 10.42 10.11 -27.29
C SER A 440 10.01 10.35 -25.85
N ASP A 441 9.23 11.40 -25.61
CA ASP A 441 8.59 11.64 -24.32
C ASP A 441 7.34 10.75 -24.22
N GLU A 442 7.31 9.92 -23.18
CA GLU A 442 6.22 9.00 -22.88
C GLU A 442 5.57 9.31 -21.51
N SER A 443 5.89 10.47 -20.93
CA SER A 443 5.44 10.84 -19.57
C SER A 443 3.93 11.08 -19.45
N ASP A 444 3.25 11.23 -20.59
CA ASP A 444 1.79 11.32 -20.68
C ASP A 444 1.07 9.96 -20.69
N LYS A 445 1.83 8.85 -20.64
CA LYS A 445 1.33 7.48 -20.69
C LYS A 445 1.65 6.74 -19.42
N THR A 446 0.87 5.70 -19.14
CA THR A 446 1.16 4.78 -18.04
C THR A 446 1.28 3.35 -18.55
N PHE A 447 2.06 2.56 -17.84
CA PHE A 447 2.32 1.16 -18.14
C PHE A 447 1.84 0.32 -16.96
N THR A 448 0.90 -0.58 -17.21
CA THR A 448 0.41 -1.53 -16.21
C THR A 448 1.24 -2.79 -16.27
N VAL A 449 1.97 -3.08 -15.21
CA VAL A 449 2.74 -4.31 -15.01
C VAL A 449 1.90 -5.25 -14.15
N VAL A 450 1.71 -6.47 -14.62
CA VAL A 450 0.96 -7.51 -13.91
C VAL A 450 1.87 -8.70 -13.64
N GLY A 451 1.85 -9.21 -12.41
CA GLY A 451 2.69 -10.31 -12.00
C GLY A 451 2.31 -10.83 -10.62
N THR A 452 3.29 -11.37 -9.91
CA THR A 452 3.14 -11.74 -8.49
C THR A 452 4.23 -11.08 -7.66
N ASP A 453 3.91 -10.81 -6.41
CA ASP A 453 4.89 -10.39 -5.41
C ASP A 453 5.77 -11.56 -4.94
N MET A 454 6.69 -11.30 -4.02
CA MET A 454 7.58 -12.33 -3.46
C MET A 454 6.84 -13.38 -2.65
N ASP A 455 5.66 -13.04 -2.14
CA ASP A 455 4.74 -13.96 -1.46
C ASP A 455 3.94 -14.83 -2.44
N GLY A 456 3.98 -14.49 -3.72
CA GLY A 456 3.24 -15.12 -4.79
C GLY A 456 1.80 -14.59 -4.92
N ALA A 457 1.41 -13.54 -4.15
CA ALA A 457 0.12 -12.88 -4.32
C ALA A 457 0.09 -12.10 -5.65
N ALA A 458 -1.09 -11.97 -6.25
CA ALA A 458 -1.25 -11.18 -7.46
C ALA A 458 -0.84 -9.72 -7.18
N LEU A 459 0.03 -9.19 -8.03
CA LEU A 459 0.55 -7.84 -7.93
C LEU A 459 0.35 -7.11 -9.24
N THR A 460 -0.18 -5.89 -9.14
CA THR A 460 -0.30 -4.99 -10.29
C THR A 460 0.29 -3.65 -9.90
N GLU A 461 1.12 -3.09 -10.77
CA GLU A 461 1.70 -1.78 -10.61
C GLU A 461 1.48 -0.95 -11.86
N THR A 462 1.12 0.33 -11.69
CA THR A 462 1.05 1.30 -12.79
C THR A 462 2.23 2.25 -12.69
N ILE A 463 3.06 2.27 -13.74
CA ILE A 463 4.26 3.09 -13.82
C ILE A 463 4.03 4.19 -14.85
N THR A 464 4.18 5.46 -14.46
CA THR A 464 4.16 6.59 -15.39
C THR A 464 5.37 6.50 -16.32
N GLY A 465 5.18 6.72 -17.61
CA GLY A 465 6.23 6.61 -18.60
C GLY A 465 7.35 7.66 -18.43
N PRO A 466 8.54 7.39 -18.98
CA PRO A 466 9.68 8.29 -18.88
C PRO A 466 9.59 9.46 -19.84
N THR A 467 10.26 10.56 -19.49
CA THR A 467 10.59 11.63 -20.44
C THR A 467 11.58 11.13 -21.51
N ALA A 468 11.78 11.90 -22.58
CA ALA A 468 12.73 11.56 -23.63
C ALA A 468 14.13 11.25 -23.08
N LEU A 469 14.72 10.14 -23.52
CA LEU A 469 16.02 9.63 -23.03
C LEU A 469 16.05 9.30 -21.53
N GLY A 470 14.88 9.27 -20.87
CA GLY A 470 14.76 9.01 -19.44
C GLY A 470 14.48 7.54 -19.14
N THR A 471 14.69 7.18 -17.87
CA THR A 471 14.28 5.91 -17.28
C THR A 471 13.46 6.19 -16.04
N VAL A 472 12.34 5.50 -15.92
CA VAL A 472 11.54 5.48 -14.68
C VAL A 472 11.63 4.11 -14.04
N THR A 473 11.50 4.05 -12.73
CA THR A 473 11.58 2.81 -11.95
C THR A 473 10.27 2.63 -11.19
N GLY A 474 9.71 1.43 -11.25
CA GLY A 474 8.58 1.01 -10.42
C GLY A 474 8.94 0.97 -8.94
N ARG A 475 7.96 0.69 -8.11
CA ARG A 475 8.01 0.78 -6.64
C ARG A 475 7.70 -0.55 -5.96
N GLN A 476 7.36 -1.57 -6.76
CA GLN A 476 6.98 -2.89 -6.28
C GLN A 476 8.00 -3.94 -6.73
N ILE A 477 8.31 -4.86 -5.83
CA ILE A 477 9.19 -6.00 -6.13
C ILE A 477 8.34 -7.13 -6.71
N PHE A 478 8.64 -7.48 -7.95
CA PHE A 478 8.01 -8.60 -8.63
C PHE A 478 8.85 -9.87 -8.51
N LYS A 479 8.20 -10.96 -8.13
CA LYS A 479 8.73 -12.33 -8.24
C LYS A 479 8.56 -12.86 -9.65
N THR A 480 7.37 -12.63 -10.23
CA THR A 480 7.07 -12.99 -11.62
C THR A 480 6.44 -11.79 -12.32
N ILE A 481 6.69 -11.68 -13.62
CA ILE A 481 6.03 -10.68 -14.47
C ILE A 481 5.37 -11.42 -15.63
N HIS A 482 4.10 -11.15 -15.84
CA HIS A 482 3.26 -11.82 -16.84
C HIS A 482 2.92 -10.93 -18.01
N SER A 483 2.67 -9.64 -17.75
CA SER A 483 2.37 -8.69 -18.83
C SER A 483 2.78 -7.26 -18.45
N ILE A 484 3.07 -6.48 -19.49
CA ILE A 484 3.32 -5.04 -19.39
C ILE A 484 2.46 -4.39 -20.49
N THR A 485 1.51 -3.56 -20.09
CA THR A 485 0.50 -3.02 -21.02
C THR A 485 0.47 -1.50 -20.94
N PRO A 486 0.77 -0.78 -22.03
CA PRO A 486 0.66 0.68 -22.06
C PRO A 486 -0.80 1.11 -22.22
N THR A 487 -1.19 2.22 -21.60
CA THR A 487 -2.54 2.81 -21.71
C THR A 487 -2.80 3.46 -23.08
N ALA A 488 -1.74 3.94 -23.71
CA ALA A 488 -1.79 4.51 -25.07
C ALA A 488 -0.59 4.02 -25.88
N SER A 489 -0.69 4.09 -27.21
CA SER A 489 0.44 3.71 -28.08
C SER A 489 1.65 4.61 -27.81
N THR A 490 2.82 4.00 -27.66
CA THR A 490 4.06 4.76 -27.44
C THR A 490 4.46 5.51 -28.70
N THR A 491 5.04 6.69 -28.51
CA THR A 491 5.52 7.53 -29.62
C THR A 491 6.80 6.97 -30.25
N GLY A 492 7.59 6.26 -29.43
CA GLY A 492 8.82 5.63 -29.84
C GLY A 492 9.00 4.23 -29.26
N ALA A 493 10.11 3.60 -29.61
CA ALA A 493 10.50 2.34 -29.00
C ALA A 493 10.97 2.58 -27.55
N ILE A 494 10.50 1.70 -26.67
CA ILE A 494 10.92 1.64 -25.28
C ILE A 494 11.63 0.32 -25.00
N THR A 495 12.47 0.31 -23.97
CA THR A 495 13.00 -0.90 -23.36
C THR A 495 12.42 -1.05 -21.95
N VAL A 496 12.18 -2.28 -21.55
CA VAL A 496 11.74 -2.57 -20.17
C VAL A 496 12.72 -3.56 -19.57
N GLY A 497 13.20 -3.21 -18.39
CA GLY A 497 14.21 -3.97 -17.69
C GLY A 497 13.92 -4.11 -16.21
N THR A 498 14.94 -4.46 -15.46
CA THR A 498 14.90 -4.67 -14.02
C THR A 498 15.95 -3.84 -13.30
N LYS A 499 15.64 -3.41 -12.10
CA LYS A 499 16.60 -2.82 -11.14
C LYS A 499 16.54 -3.62 -9.86
N ALA A 500 17.70 -3.99 -9.32
CA ALA A 500 17.79 -4.67 -8.05
C ALA A 500 17.15 -3.85 -6.92
N ALA A 501 16.41 -4.52 -6.05
CA ALA A 501 15.84 -3.92 -4.85
C ALA A 501 15.77 -4.95 -3.73
N ASP A 502 16.24 -4.58 -2.56
CA ASP A 502 16.23 -5.37 -1.33
C ASP A 502 15.78 -4.55 -0.12
N SER A 503 15.27 -3.36 -0.37
CA SER A 503 14.95 -2.38 0.66
C SER A 503 13.54 -1.81 0.48
N VAL A 504 12.97 -1.31 1.56
CA VAL A 504 11.65 -0.66 1.60
C VAL A 504 11.73 0.63 2.40
N ILE A 505 11.03 1.64 1.93
CA ILE A 505 10.77 2.88 2.68
C ILE A 505 9.29 2.94 3.01
N VAL A 506 8.98 3.21 4.27
CA VAL A 506 7.63 3.50 4.75
C VAL A 506 7.61 4.95 5.21
N THR A 507 6.87 5.78 4.48
CA THR A 507 6.66 7.18 4.84
C THR A 507 5.68 7.30 5.99
N GLY A 508 5.80 8.37 6.76
CA GLY A 508 4.87 8.66 7.85
C GLY A 508 3.54 9.23 7.38
N GLN A 509 2.64 9.36 8.32
CA GLN A 509 1.35 10.01 8.18
C GLN A 509 1.36 11.35 8.91
N LEU A 510 0.80 12.37 8.29
CA LEU A 510 0.60 13.70 8.86
C LEU A 510 -0.84 13.83 9.35
N GLU A 511 -0.97 14.19 10.61
CA GLU A 511 -2.26 14.53 11.22
C GLU A 511 -2.25 16.01 11.58
N MET A 512 -3.19 16.78 11.04
CA MET A 512 -3.42 18.17 11.42
C MET A 512 -4.62 18.27 12.33
N VAL A 513 -4.51 19.07 13.37
CA VAL A 513 -5.52 19.21 14.42
C VAL A 513 -5.75 20.67 14.74
N SER A 514 -7.02 21.07 14.89
CA SER A 514 -7.41 22.40 15.37
C SER A 514 -8.68 22.32 16.21
N SER A 515 -8.84 23.21 17.16
CA SER A 515 -10.10 23.37 17.91
C SER A 515 -11.26 23.95 17.08
N ASN A 516 -11.00 24.43 15.88
CA ASN A 516 -11.96 25.01 14.97
C ASN A 516 -11.78 24.41 13.57
N SER A 517 -12.81 24.51 12.75
CA SER A 517 -12.71 24.06 11.35
C SER A 517 -11.57 24.76 10.62
N PHE A 518 -10.84 24.04 9.81
CA PHE A 518 -9.76 24.52 8.99
C PHE A 518 -9.81 23.83 7.62
N THR A 519 -9.10 24.39 6.64
CA THR A 519 -8.94 23.77 5.32
C THR A 519 -7.49 23.84 4.88
N VAL A 520 -7.07 22.86 4.10
CA VAL A 520 -5.74 22.80 3.51
C VAL A 520 -5.89 22.72 2.00
N ILE A 521 -5.23 23.62 1.28
CA ILE A 521 -5.35 23.76 -0.17
C ILE A 521 -3.96 23.71 -0.79
N GLY A 522 -3.73 22.77 -1.70
CA GLY A 522 -2.52 22.69 -2.51
C GLY A 522 -2.41 23.83 -3.52
N GLU A 523 -1.23 24.04 -4.08
CA GLU A 523 -0.95 25.13 -5.04
C GLU A 523 -1.78 25.02 -6.32
N ASP A 524 -2.21 23.81 -6.70
CA ASP A 524 -3.09 23.54 -7.83
C ASP A 524 -4.59 23.79 -7.53
N GLY A 525 -4.92 24.30 -6.35
CA GLY A 525 -6.30 24.57 -5.90
C GLY A 525 -7.09 23.33 -5.51
N LYS A 526 -6.43 22.16 -5.40
CA LYS A 526 -7.02 20.92 -4.94
C LYS A 526 -6.73 20.72 -3.45
N GLY A 527 -7.62 20.01 -2.74
CA GLY A 527 -7.40 19.71 -1.33
C GLY A 527 -6.24 18.73 -1.16
N LEU A 528 -5.36 19.02 -0.22
CA LEU A 528 -4.26 18.12 0.16
C LEU A 528 -4.75 16.96 1.06
N PHE A 529 -5.91 17.15 1.65
CA PHE A 529 -6.56 16.23 2.59
C PHE A 529 -8.05 16.15 2.27
N GLU A 530 -8.63 14.98 2.28
CA GLU A 530 -10.08 14.84 2.38
C GLU A 530 -10.52 15.20 3.82
N LEU A 531 -11.50 16.08 3.93
CA LEU A 531 -12.14 16.49 5.20
C LEU A 531 -13.43 15.70 5.39
#